data_11030d0410ded8b711fc16da77cd2741
#
_entry.id   11030d0410ded8b711fc16da77cd2741
#
_cell.length_a   1.000
_cell.length_b   1.000
_cell.length_c   1.000
_cell.angle_alpha   90.00
_cell.angle_beta   90.00
_cell.angle_gamma   90.00
#
_symmetry.space_group_name_H-M   'P 1'
#
loop_
_entity.id
_entity.type
_entity.pdbx_description
1 polymer ?
#
loop_
_entity_poly.entity_id
_entity_poly.type
_entity_poly.pdbx_seq_one_letter_code
_entity_poly.pdbx_strand_id
1 'polypeptide(L)'
;MSVAANRKLLLDVFRAIEQRDDRRFRELLRPDFELHWPPSLPYGGSKARTWSETWEPFQLGETERRMDPRVVAVSEDEGVVLWRQRGVSPSGERFEGELLGLYQIRDGKLARAQMFYFDTVAVASFLKKATSG
;
A
#
# COMPACT_ATOMS: atom_id res chain seq x y z
N MET A 1 -14.37 15.30 -9.65
CA MET A 1 -13.03 15.78 -9.23
C MET A 1 -12.10 15.80 -10.41
N SER A 2 -11.13 16.70 -10.43
CA SER A 2 -10.19 16.79 -11.53
C SER A 2 -9.14 15.67 -11.48
N VAL A 3 -8.60 15.33 -12.64
CA VAL A 3 -7.50 14.38 -12.77
C VAL A 3 -6.29 14.87 -11.97
N ALA A 4 -5.98 16.18 -12.04
CA ALA A 4 -4.87 16.75 -11.27
C ALA A 4 -5.05 16.62 -9.77
N ALA A 5 -6.26 16.82 -9.27
CA ALA A 5 -6.56 16.68 -7.85
C ALA A 5 -6.44 15.22 -7.40
N ASN A 6 -6.86 14.28 -8.24
CA ASN A 6 -6.74 12.85 -7.94
C ASN A 6 -5.28 12.40 -7.94
N ARG A 7 -4.47 12.92 -8.86
CA ARG A 7 -3.03 12.65 -8.86
C ARG A 7 -2.38 13.12 -7.57
N LYS A 8 -2.72 14.33 -7.14
CA LYS A 8 -2.22 14.89 -5.89
C LYS A 8 -2.66 14.05 -4.70
N LEU A 9 -3.91 13.61 -4.68
CA LEU A 9 -4.44 12.75 -3.62
C LEU A 9 -3.60 11.47 -3.48
N LEU A 10 -3.34 10.78 -4.59
CA LEU A 10 -2.55 9.56 -4.58
C LEU A 10 -1.14 9.79 -4.03
N LEU A 11 -0.47 10.85 -4.46
CA LEU A 11 0.87 11.17 -3.97
C LEU A 11 0.85 11.55 -2.49
N ASP A 12 -0.18 12.27 -2.04
CA ASP A 12 -0.34 12.62 -0.63
C ASP A 12 -0.56 11.39 0.24
N VAL A 13 -1.29 10.39 -0.26
CA VAL A 13 -1.51 9.11 0.44
C VAL A 13 -0.17 8.41 0.68
N PHE A 14 0.65 8.27 -0.38
CA PHE A 14 1.96 7.63 -0.24
C PHE A 14 2.88 8.39 0.71
N ARG A 15 2.86 9.72 0.63
CA ARG A 15 3.67 10.54 1.55
C ARG A 15 3.25 10.32 3.00
N ALA A 16 1.95 10.28 3.27
CA ALA A 16 1.45 10.05 4.62
C ALA A 16 1.90 8.68 5.15
N ILE A 17 1.86 7.66 4.31
CA ILE A 17 2.32 6.31 4.69
C ILE A 17 3.82 6.32 4.98
N GLU A 18 4.62 6.91 4.10
CA GLU A 18 6.07 6.96 4.26
C GLU A 18 6.48 7.70 5.53
N GLN A 19 5.74 8.74 5.89
CA GLN A 19 6.00 9.57 7.08
C GLN A 19 5.36 9.01 8.35
N ARG A 20 4.59 7.94 8.24
CA ARG A 20 3.82 7.37 9.37
C ARG A 20 2.85 8.39 9.98
N ASP A 21 2.28 9.23 9.13
CA ASP A 21 1.29 10.22 9.53
C ASP A 21 -0.10 9.59 9.43
N ASP A 22 -0.47 8.84 10.46
CA ASP A 22 -1.75 8.11 10.49
C ASP A 22 -2.95 9.04 10.42
N ARG A 23 -2.86 10.19 11.06
CA ARG A 23 -3.95 11.16 11.04
C ARG A 23 -4.21 11.65 9.61
N ARG A 24 -3.14 12.06 8.91
CA ARG A 24 -3.24 12.53 7.54
C ARG A 24 -3.74 11.42 6.63
N PHE A 25 -3.23 10.22 6.80
CA PHE A 25 -3.64 9.06 6.03
C PHE A 25 -5.15 8.85 6.13
N ARG A 26 -5.69 8.85 7.36
CA ARG A 26 -7.13 8.66 7.58
C ARG A 26 -7.96 9.76 6.97
N GLU A 27 -7.48 11.00 7.00
CA GLU A 27 -8.18 12.13 6.38
C GLU A 27 -8.34 11.97 4.87
N LEU A 28 -7.44 11.23 4.24
CA LEU A 28 -7.45 11.02 2.79
C LEU A 28 -8.32 9.84 2.37
N LEU A 29 -8.83 9.06 3.32
CA LEU A 29 -9.65 7.88 3.06
C LEU A 29 -11.12 8.16 3.33
N ARG A 30 -11.98 7.50 2.53
CA ARG A 30 -13.40 7.47 2.87
C ARG A 30 -13.63 6.60 4.11
N PRO A 31 -14.68 6.87 4.90
CA PRO A 31 -14.98 6.04 6.07
C PRO A 31 -15.19 4.56 5.75
N ASP A 32 -15.64 4.25 4.53
CA ASP A 32 -15.88 2.89 4.06
C ASP A 32 -14.74 2.33 3.21
N PHE A 33 -13.56 2.91 3.30
CA PHE A 33 -12.39 2.48 2.54
C PHE A 33 -12.09 1.00 2.76
N GLU A 34 -11.75 0.31 1.67
CA GLU A 34 -11.32 -1.09 1.70
C GLU A 34 -9.96 -1.24 1.04
N LEU A 35 -9.09 -2.01 1.69
CA LEU A 35 -7.78 -2.38 1.16
C LEU A 35 -7.80 -3.88 0.84
N HIS A 36 -7.60 -4.22 -0.43
CA HIS A 36 -7.67 -5.59 -0.91
C HIS A 36 -6.27 -6.12 -1.24
N TRP A 37 -5.92 -7.22 -0.61
CA TRP A 37 -4.64 -7.90 -0.84
C TRP A 37 -4.86 -9.21 -1.61
N PRO A 38 -3.85 -9.71 -2.34
CA PRO A 38 -3.97 -10.99 -3.04
C PRO A 38 -4.37 -12.12 -2.10
N PRO A 39 -5.31 -12.98 -2.50
CA PRO A 39 -5.77 -14.08 -1.63
C PRO A 39 -4.69 -15.08 -1.22
N SER A 40 -3.60 -15.17 -1.99
CA SER A 40 -2.49 -16.09 -1.70
C SER A 40 -1.58 -15.63 -0.57
N LEU A 41 -1.71 -14.40 -0.09
CA LEU A 41 -0.91 -13.93 1.05
C LEU A 41 -1.46 -14.50 2.36
N PRO A 42 -0.62 -14.59 3.42
CA PRO A 42 -1.09 -15.08 4.73
C PRO A 42 -2.29 -14.33 5.29
N TYR A 43 -2.43 -13.05 4.96
CA TYR A 43 -3.59 -12.23 5.30
C TYR A 43 -4.47 -11.95 4.08
N GLY A 44 -4.32 -12.78 3.04
CA GLY A 44 -4.96 -12.55 1.74
C GLY A 44 -6.47 -12.55 1.83
N GLY A 45 -7.09 -11.76 0.97
CA GLY A 45 -8.52 -11.55 1.00
C GLY A 45 -8.96 -10.62 2.14
N SER A 46 -8.05 -10.17 2.95
CA SER A 46 -8.31 -9.28 4.08
C SER A 46 -8.84 -7.93 3.59
N LYS A 47 -9.68 -7.32 4.41
CA LYS A 47 -10.17 -5.97 4.20
C LYS A 47 -9.55 -5.03 5.24
N ALA A 48 -8.25 -5.15 5.41
CA ALA A 48 -7.53 -4.28 6.32
C ALA A 48 -7.80 -2.82 5.97
N ARG A 49 -8.03 -2.00 6.97
CA ARG A 49 -8.34 -0.58 6.76
C ARG A 49 -7.11 0.29 6.77
N THR A 50 -6.01 -0.22 7.30
CA THR A 50 -4.78 0.57 7.43
C THR A 50 -3.57 -0.25 7.05
N TRP A 51 -2.56 0.45 6.61
CA TRP A 51 -1.25 -0.12 6.30
C TRP A 51 -0.62 -0.80 7.52
N SER A 52 -0.76 -0.21 8.69
CA SER A 52 -0.18 -0.73 9.91
C SER A 52 -0.72 -2.10 10.32
N GLU A 53 -1.89 -2.48 9.83
CA GLU A 53 -2.46 -3.79 10.12
C GLU A 53 -1.75 -4.92 9.39
N THR A 54 -0.98 -4.61 8.32
CA THR A 54 -0.38 -5.63 7.49
C THR A 54 1.16 -5.58 7.47
N TRP A 55 1.74 -4.46 7.08
CA TRP A 55 3.17 -4.38 6.81
C TRP A 55 3.99 -3.58 7.81
N GLU A 56 3.36 -2.80 8.67
CA GLU A 56 4.09 -1.96 9.63
C GLU A 56 5.14 -2.73 10.43
N PRO A 57 4.84 -3.94 10.93
CA PRO A 57 5.83 -4.69 11.72
C PRO A 57 7.10 -5.05 10.96
N PHE A 58 7.08 -4.96 9.63
CA PHE A 58 8.21 -5.35 8.79
C PHE A 58 8.92 -4.16 8.15
N GLN A 59 8.67 -2.96 8.64
CA GLN A 59 9.28 -1.73 8.12
C GLN A 59 9.95 -0.97 9.26
N LEU A 60 11.23 -1.24 9.44
CA LEU A 60 11.96 -0.80 10.63
C LEU A 60 12.70 0.52 10.49
N GLY A 61 12.98 1.00 9.27
CA GLY A 61 13.78 2.21 9.07
C GLY A 61 13.29 3.07 7.92
N GLU A 62 13.95 4.22 7.73
CA GLU A 62 13.59 5.15 6.66
C GLU A 62 13.69 4.52 5.27
N THR A 63 14.71 3.70 5.04
CA THR A 63 14.91 3.05 3.76
C THR A 63 13.75 2.12 3.44
N GLU A 64 13.32 1.33 4.41
CA GLU A 64 12.23 0.37 4.24
C GLU A 64 10.89 1.06 4.06
N ARG A 65 10.73 2.29 4.57
CA ARG A 65 9.50 3.06 4.43
C ARG A 65 9.35 3.70 3.05
N ARG A 66 10.44 3.84 2.30
CA ARG A 66 10.40 4.44 0.98
C ARG A 66 9.65 3.54 0.02
N MET A 67 8.69 4.10 -0.67
CA MET A 67 7.83 3.37 -1.59
C MET A 67 8.09 3.76 -3.05
N ASP A 68 8.76 4.89 -3.27
CA ASP A 68 9.12 5.41 -4.60
C ASP A 68 7.93 5.37 -5.57
N PRO A 69 6.79 5.97 -5.21
CA PRO A 69 5.58 5.85 -6.02
C PRO A 69 5.69 6.59 -7.34
N ARG A 70 5.14 5.96 -8.38
CA ARG A 70 5.00 6.59 -9.70
C ARG A 70 3.56 6.43 -10.15
N VAL A 71 2.85 7.54 -10.33
CA VAL A 71 1.48 7.52 -10.85
C VAL A 71 1.54 7.19 -12.33
N VAL A 72 1.11 5.99 -12.69
CA VAL A 72 1.16 5.48 -14.06
C VAL A 72 0.03 6.08 -14.89
N ALA A 73 -1.16 6.14 -14.30
CA ALA A 73 -2.34 6.68 -14.96
C ALA A 73 -3.33 7.15 -13.89
N VAL A 74 -4.13 8.13 -14.24
CA VAL A 74 -5.17 8.64 -13.36
C VAL A 74 -6.32 9.16 -14.20
N SER A 75 -7.56 8.85 -13.76
CA SER A 75 -8.80 9.32 -14.38
C SER A 75 -9.59 10.11 -13.33
N GLU A 76 -10.85 10.39 -13.65
CA GLU A 76 -11.72 11.12 -12.72
C GLU A 76 -12.10 10.31 -11.48
N ASP A 77 -12.04 8.97 -11.57
CA ASP A 77 -12.48 8.08 -10.49
C ASP A 77 -11.51 6.95 -10.16
N GLU A 78 -10.39 6.82 -10.88
CA GLU A 78 -9.42 5.75 -10.63
C GLU A 78 -7.99 6.23 -10.83
N GLY A 79 -7.06 5.50 -10.21
CA GLY A 79 -5.64 5.72 -10.42
C GLY A 79 -4.86 4.43 -10.31
N VAL A 80 -3.73 4.37 -11.01
CA VAL A 80 -2.80 3.24 -10.96
C VAL A 80 -1.44 3.79 -10.55
N VAL A 81 -0.85 3.22 -9.50
CA VAL A 81 0.45 3.64 -9.00
C VAL A 81 1.38 2.43 -8.94
N LEU A 82 2.55 2.57 -9.56
CA LEU A 82 3.64 1.59 -9.42
C LEU A 82 4.49 2.01 -8.24
N TRP A 83 4.74 1.09 -7.31
CA TRP A 83 5.55 1.41 -6.14
C TRP A 83 6.32 0.18 -5.66
N ARG A 84 7.20 0.36 -4.69
CA ARG A 84 8.04 -0.71 -4.15
C ARG A 84 7.69 -0.99 -2.71
N GLN A 85 7.53 -2.27 -2.41
CA GLN A 85 7.34 -2.74 -1.05
C GLN A 85 8.69 -3.20 -0.51
N ARG A 86 9.08 -2.65 0.62
CA ARG A 86 10.30 -3.06 1.32
C ARG A 86 9.94 -3.48 2.73
N GLY A 87 10.62 -4.49 3.23
CA GLY A 87 10.41 -4.93 4.59
C GLY A 87 11.62 -5.66 5.13
N VAL A 88 11.73 -5.70 6.45
CA VAL A 88 12.75 -6.46 7.17
C VAL A 88 12.02 -7.25 8.24
N SER A 89 12.22 -8.58 8.24
CA SER A 89 11.59 -9.43 9.25
C SER A 89 12.30 -9.28 10.60
N PRO A 90 11.68 -9.72 11.70
CA PRO A 90 12.35 -9.72 13.01
C PRO A 90 13.66 -10.48 13.03
N SER A 91 13.83 -11.48 12.15
CA SER A 91 15.08 -12.24 12.04
C SER A 91 16.09 -11.62 11.09
N GLY A 92 15.80 -10.47 10.51
CA GLY A 92 16.72 -9.74 9.64
C GLY A 92 16.62 -10.06 8.17
N GLU A 93 15.68 -10.89 7.75
CA GLU A 93 15.45 -11.15 6.32
C GLU A 93 14.85 -9.93 5.64
N ARG A 94 15.33 -9.62 4.45
CA ARG A 94 14.87 -8.46 3.69
C ARG A 94 14.02 -8.88 2.51
N PHE A 95 13.02 -8.05 2.23
CA PHE A 95 12.19 -8.16 1.05
C PHE A 95 12.18 -6.84 0.30
N GLU A 96 12.21 -6.89 -1.02
CA GLU A 96 11.98 -5.74 -1.88
C GLU A 96 11.33 -6.23 -3.17
N GLY A 97 10.21 -5.60 -3.55
CA GLY A 97 9.50 -5.99 -4.77
C GLY A 97 8.59 -4.90 -5.28
N GLU A 98 8.33 -4.94 -6.58
CA GLU A 98 7.43 -4.00 -7.23
C GLU A 98 6.00 -4.49 -7.21
N LEU A 99 5.08 -3.55 -7.16
CA LEU A 99 3.66 -3.84 -7.28
C LEU A 99 2.92 -2.67 -7.90
N LEU A 100 1.74 -2.96 -8.43
CA LEU A 100 0.80 -1.94 -8.86
C LEU A 100 -0.36 -1.90 -7.88
N GLY A 101 -0.78 -0.69 -7.53
CA GLY A 101 -2.02 -0.48 -6.82
C GLY A 101 -3.05 0.09 -7.75
N LEU A 102 -4.26 -0.46 -7.71
CA LEU A 102 -5.42 0.11 -8.38
C LEU A 102 -6.29 0.79 -7.33
N TYR A 103 -6.50 2.10 -7.51
CA TYR A 103 -7.16 2.93 -6.51
C TYR A 103 -8.45 3.49 -7.06
N GLN A 104 -9.54 3.34 -6.31
CA GLN A 104 -10.80 3.99 -6.62
C GLN A 104 -10.94 5.23 -5.76
N ILE A 105 -11.38 6.31 -6.39
CA ILE A 105 -11.48 7.63 -5.75
C ILE A 105 -12.93 8.11 -5.87
N ARG A 106 -13.50 8.52 -4.73
CA ARG A 106 -14.83 9.11 -4.69
C ARG A 106 -14.83 10.29 -3.74
N ASP A 107 -15.48 11.37 -4.18
CA ASP A 107 -15.62 12.60 -3.37
C ASP A 107 -14.26 13.12 -2.87
N GLY A 108 -13.23 13.00 -3.71
CA GLY A 108 -11.89 13.49 -3.40
C GLY A 108 -11.12 12.67 -2.38
N LYS A 109 -11.57 11.44 -2.09
CA LYS A 109 -10.92 10.55 -1.12
C LYS A 109 -10.78 9.15 -1.68
N LEU A 110 -9.85 8.38 -1.14
CA LEU A 110 -9.69 6.99 -1.53
C LEU A 110 -10.88 6.16 -1.02
N ALA A 111 -11.49 5.41 -1.93
CA ALA A 111 -12.60 4.51 -1.62
C ALA A 111 -12.13 3.06 -1.56
N ARG A 112 -11.14 2.69 -2.36
CA ARG A 112 -10.65 1.31 -2.42
C ARG A 112 -9.24 1.30 -2.97
N ALA A 113 -8.42 0.39 -2.47
CA ALA A 113 -7.10 0.09 -3.00
C ALA A 113 -6.98 -1.42 -3.18
N GLN A 114 -6.44 -1.85 -4.33
CA GLN A 114 -6.23 -3.27 -4.62
C GLN A 114 -4.79 -3.45 -5.10
N MET A 115 -4.08 -4.39 -4.48
CA MET A 115 -2.65 -4.61 -4.72
C MET A 115 -2.41 -5.76 -5.67
N PHE A 116 -1.53 -5.54 -6.65
CA PHE A 116 -1.12 -6.55 -7.64
C PHE A 116 0.40 -6.64 -7.61
N TYR A 117 0.93 -7.65 -6.95
CA TYR A 117 2.37 -7.83 -6.85
C TYR A 117 2.94 -8.44 -8.13
N PHE A 118 4.12 -7.98 -8.51
CA PHE A 118 4.83 -8.58 -9.65
C PHE A 118 5.22 -10.03 -9.33
N ASP A 119 5.68 -10.29 -8.09
CA ASP A 119 6.03 -11.64 -7.65
C ASP A 119 5.31 -11.96 -6.34
N THR A 120 4.06 -12.39 -6.46
CA THR A 120 3.22 -12.73 -5.31
C THR A 120 3.81 -13.89 -4.50
N VAL A 121 4.46 -14.83 -5.16
CA VAL A 121 5.08 -15.98 -4.48
C VAL A 121 6.19 -15.52 -3.54
N ALA A 122 7.03 -14.60 -3.99
CA ALA A 122 8.11 -14.06 -3.16
C ALA A 122 7.54 -13.33 -1.93
N VAL A 123 6.48 -12.53 -2.12
CA VAL A 123 5.82 -11.83 -1.02
C VAL A 123 5.26 -12.82 -0.01
N ALA A 124 4.52 -13.82 -0.49
CA ALA A 124 3.90 -14.83 0.37
C ALA A 124 4.97 -15.60 1.15
N SER A 125 6.07 -15.95 0.50
CA SER A 125 7.19 -16.66 1.13
C SER A 125 7.83 -15.83 2.24
N PHE A 126 8.09 -14.56 1.97
CA PHE A 126 8.67 -13.65 2.96
C PHE A 126 7.77 -13.52 4.19
N LEU A 127 6.48 -13.26 3.98
CA LEU A 127 5.52 -13.08 5.07
C LEU A 127 5.35 -14.37 5.88
N LYS A 128 5.32 -15.51 5.21
CA LYS A 128 5.17 -16.81 5.87
C LYS A 128 6.36 -17.10 6.78
N LYS A 129 7.57 -16.86 6.31
CA LYS A 129 8.78 -17.04 7.12
C LYS A 129 8.84 -16.05 8.27
N ALA A 130 8.46 -14.80 8.04
CA ALA A 130 8.49 -13.76 9.05
C ALA A 130 7.49 -14.02 10.18
N THR A 131 6.35 -14.66 9.88
CA THR A 131 5.32 -14.92 10.88
C THR A 131 5.46 -16.27 11.57
N SER A 132 6.21 -17.19 11.00
CA SER A 132 6.39 -18.54 11.56
C SER A 132 7.66 -18.69 12.41
N GLY A 133 8.49 -17.69 12.37
CA GLY A 133 9.72 -17.66 13.14
C GLY A 133 9.55 -16.88 14.41
#